data_4276a33dc0d487a6c51885cc6d072b1e
#
_entry.id   4276a33dc0d487a6c51885cc6d072b1e
#
_cell.length_a   1.000
_cell.length_b   1.000
_cell.length_c   1.000
_cell.angle_alpha   90.00
_cell.angle_beta   90.00
_cell.angle_gamma   90.00
#
_symmetry.space_group_name_H-M   'P 1'
#
loop_
_entity.id
_entity.type
_entity.pdbx_description
1 polymer ?
#
loop_
_entity_poly.entity_id
_entity_poly.type
_entity_poly.pdbx_seq_one_letter_code
_entity_poly.pdbx_strand_id
1 'polypeptide(L)'
;MFKFISIDPGKYKCGLVLVDMDNKKVDLAIVINTEYLPEYVKNLKSVENISKVIVGNGTTSKENIEKLEFIKKDLIIFEERNTTFRAKKRFFELFPISGLKVLLPKEFFIINKNLDAISALIILEDYCNDKFYLSKDIDIKTWLK
;
A
#
# COMPACT_ATOMS: atom_id res chain seq x y z
N MET A 1 -16.59 -12.24 -2.45
CA MET A 1 -15.70 -11.06 -2.38
C MET A 1 -14.41 -11.50 -1.69
N PHE A 2 -13.28 -11.42 -2.36
CA PHE A 2 -11.98 -11.75 -1.78
C PHE A 2 -11.04 -10.56 -1.87
N LYS A 3 -10.19 -10.41 -0.87
CA LYS A 3 -9.30 -9.25 -0.74
C LYS A 3 -7.85 -9.67 -0.68
N PHE A 4 -6.98 -8.78 -1.15
CA PHE A 4 -5.55 -8.89 -1.01
C PHE A 4 -5.03 -7.77 -0.11
N ILE A 5 -4.03 -8.09 0.68
CA ILE A 5 -3.19 -7.09 1.36
C ILE A 5 -1.89 -6.97 0.57
N SER A 6 -1.40 -5.74 0.40
CA SER A 6 -0.03 -5.49 -0.05
C SER A 6 0.70 -4.63 0.98
N ILE A 7 1.97 -4.94 1.17
CA ILE A 7 2.82 -4.31 2.18
C ILE A 7 4.12 -3.87 1.52
N ASP A 8 4.46 -2.59 1.70
CA ASP A 8 5.79 -2.04 1.45
C ASP A 8 6.54 -1.99 2.79
N PRO A 9 7.47 -2.94 3.05
CA PRO A 9 8.10 -3.06 4.34
C PRO A 9 9.23 -2.05 4.51
N GLY A 10 9.13 -1.18 5.52
CA GLY A 10 10.18 -0.27 5.93
C GLY A 10 10.77 -0.64 7.30
N LYS A 11 11.88 0.00 7.66
CA LYS A 11 12.56 -0.24 8.95
C LYS A 11 11.70 0.17 10.15
N TYR A 12 11.08 1.33 10.08
CA TYR A 12 10.28 1.90 11.18
C TYR A 12 8.81 2.01 10.85
N LYS A 13 8.48 2.13 9.56
CA LYS A 13 7.13 2.28 9.05
C LYS A 13 6.92 1.37 7.86
N CYS A 14 5.73 0.86 7.73
CA CYS A 14 5.29 0.07 6.58
C CYS A 14 4.10 0.74 5.92
N GLY A 15 4.08 0.75 4.59
CA GLY A 15 2.87 1.02 3.84
C GLY A 15 2.02 -0.24 3.74
N LEU A 16 0.70 -0.11 3.87
CA LEU A 16 -0.23 -1.21 3.73
C LEU A 16 -1.47 -0.76 2.97
N VAL A 17 -1.88 -1.57 2.01
CA VAL A 17 -3.17 -1.43 1.33
C VAL A 17 -3.98 -2.71 1.42
N LEU A 18 -5.30 -2.56 1.59
CA LEU A 18 -6.29 -3.62 1.47
C LEU A 18 -7.13 -3.35 0.22
N VAL A 19 -7.24 -4.34 -0.64
CA VAL A 19 -7.88 -4.17 -1.95
C VAL A 19 -8.95 -5.24 -2.17
N ASP A 20 -10.13 -4.79 -2.59
CA ASP A 20 -11.18 -5.64 -3.13
C ASP A 20 -10.81 -6.03 -4.57
N MET A 21 -10.55 -7.31 -4.77
CA MET A 21 -10.08 -7.83 -6.05
C MET A 21 -11.21 -7.93 -7.08
N ASP A 22 -12.45 -8.16 -6.63
CA ASP A 22 -13.60 -8.30 -7.53
C ASP A 22 -13.99 -6.95 -8.16
N ASN A 23 -13.91 -5.88 -7.35
CA ASN A 23 -14.26 -4.53 -7.78
C ASN A 23 -13.06 -3.67 -8.19
N LYS A 24 -11.84 -4.18 -8.06
CA LYS A 24 -10.58 -3.46 -8.32
C LYS A 24 -10.46 -2.15 -7.51
N LYS A 25 -10.90 -2.19 -6.26
CA LYS A 25 -10.96 -1.01 -5.40
C LYS A 25 -10.05 -1.15 -4.19
N VAL A 26 -9.36 -0.06 -3.87
CA VAL A 26 -8.64 0.09 -2.61
C VAL A 26 -9.63 0.45 -1.52
N ASP A 27 -9.78 -0.41 -0.52
CA ASP A 27 -10.69 -0.21 0.61
C ASP A 27 -9.98 0.42 1.81
N LEU A 28 -8.66 0.21 1.93
CA LEU A 28 -7.84 0.78 2.98
C LEU A 28 -6.44 1.05 2.46
N ALA A 29 -5.88 2.19 2.84
CA ALA A 29 -4.49 2.52 2.60
C ALA A 29 -3.94 3.32 3.79
N ILE A 30 -2.93 2.77 4.45
CA ILE A 30 -2.35 3.33 5.69
C ILE A 30 -0.84 3.19 5.71
N VAL A 31 -0.23 4.00 6.56
CA VAL A 31 1.15 3.83 6.99
C VAL A 31 1.15 3.56 8.48
N ILE A 32 1.76 2.46 8.89
CA ILE A 32 1.81 2.03 10.29
C ILE A 32 3.25 1.82 10.74
N ASN A 33 3.48 1.89 12.05
CA ASN A 33 4.78 1.50 12.61
C ASN A 33 4.99 0.00 12.40
N THR A 34 6.20 -0.37 12.00
CA THR A 34 6.58 -1.75 11.67
C THR A 34 6.33 -2.74 12.82
N GLU A 35 6.43 -2.29 14.05
CA GLU A 35 6.19 -3.13 15.24
C GLU A 35 4.74 -3.61 15.35
N TYR A 36 3.77 -2.82 14.86
CA TYR A 36 2.34 -3.17 14.91
C TYR A 36 1.85 -3.95 13.68
N LEU A 37 2.70 -4.12 12.67
CA LEU A 37 2.33 -4.78 11.43
C LEU A 37 1.74 -6.20 11.63
N PRO A 38 2.35 -7.10 12.44
CA PRO A 38 1.83 -8.45 12.62
C PRO A 38 0.44 -8.48 13.24
N GLU A 39 0.23 -7.69 14.29
CA GLU A 39 -1.06 -7.58 14.98
C GLU A 39 -2.12 -7.01 14.05
N TYR A 40 -1.77 -5.96 13.30
CA TYR A 40 -2.68 -5.32 12.36
C TYR A 40 -3.14 -6.27 11.25
N VAL A 41 -2.20 -7.01 10.64
CA VAL A 41 -2.51 -8.01 9.61
C VAL A 41 -3.38 -9.14 10.19
N LYS A 42 -3.09 -9.59 11.42
CA LYS A 42 -3.90 -10.60 12.10
C LYS A 42 -5.35 -10.12 12.32
N ASN A 43 -5.51 -8.88 12.76
CA ASN A 43 -6.84 -8.30 12.98
C ASN A 43 -7.61 -8.14 11.65
N LEU A 44 -6.96 -7.67 10.59
CA LEU A 44 -7.58 -7.61 9.27
C LEU A 44 -8.03 -8.99 8.78
N LYS A 45 -7.19 -10.03 8.94
CA LYS A 45 -7.56 -11.40 8.55
C LYS A 45 -8.70 -11.99 9.37
N SER A 46 -8.97 -11.50 10.58
CA SER A 46 -10.07 -11.97 11.40
C SER A 46 -11.44 -11.41 10.98
N VAL A 47 -11.45 -10.25 10.31
CA VAL A 47 -12.68 -9.55 9.92
C VAL A 47 -12.93 -9.52 8.41
N GLU A 48 -11.87 -9.71 7.63
CA GLU A 48 -11.91 -9.63 6.17
C GLU A 48 -11.54 -10.98 5.53
N ASN A 49 -12.15 -11.28 4.38
CA ASN A 49 -11.81 -12.48 3.61
C ASN A 49 -10.54 -12.25 2.77
N ILE A 50 -9.38 -12.34 3.43
CA ILE A 50 -8.08 -12.08 2.81
C ILE A 50 -7.49 -13.39 2.27
N SER A 51 -7.32 -13.45 0.96
CA SER A 51 -6.80 -14.63 0.25
C SER A 51 -5.27 -14.61 0.10
N LYS A 52 -4.68 -13.41 -0.01
CA LYS A 52 -3.23 -13.25 -0.21
C LYS A 52 -2.70 -12.02 0.52
N VAL A 53 -1.46 -12.13 0.98
CA VAL A 53 -0.67 -11.03 1.52
C VAL A 53 0.62 -10.93 0.72
N ILE A 54 0.76 -9.88 -0.07
CA ILE A 54 1.91 -9.60 -0.90
C ILE A 54 2.85 -8.68 -0.14
N VAL A 55 4.12 -9.04 -0.05
CA VAL A 55 5.15 -8.23 0.63
C VAL A 55 6.27 -7.93 -0.33
N GLY A 56 6.61 -6.66 -0.47
CA GLY A 56 7.74 -6.24 -1.27
C GLY A 56 9.07 -6.77 -0.71
N ASN A 57 9.97 -7.22 -1.58
CA ASN A 57 11.29 -7.70 -1.20
C ASN A 57 12.30 -6.55 -1.14
N GLY A 58 12.03 -5.55 -0.29
CA GLY A 58 12.94 -4.43 -0.04
C GLY A 58 14.08 -4.79 0.92
N THR A 59 14.98 -3.83 1.15
CA THR A 59 16.21 -4.02 1.96
C THR A 59 15.94 -4.47 3.40
N THR A 60 14.78 -4.11 3.95
CA THR A 60 14.36 -4.41 5.34
C THR A 60 13.25 -5.46 5.42
N SER A 61 12.95 -6.12 4.31
CA SER A 61 11.81 -7.06 4.21
C SER A 61 11.98 -8.32 5.05
N LYS A 62 13.21 -8.82 5.20
CA LYS A 62 13.47 -10.13 5.82
C LYS A 62 12.92 -10.24 7.24
N GLU A 63 13.22 -9.27 8.12
CA GLU A 63 12.70 -9.26 9.49
C GLU A 63 11.17 -9.15 9.55
N ASN A 64 10.58 -8.37 8.63
CA ASN A 64 9.13 -8.20 8.54
C ASN A 64 8.44 -9.46 8.03
N ILE A 65 9.05 -10.16 7.09
CA ILE A 65 8.56 -11.44 6.56
C ILE A 65 8.57 -12.50 7.65
N GLU A 66 9.64 -12.59 8.46
CA GLU A 66 9.72 -13.52 9.59
C GLU A 66 8.61 -13.27 10.62
N LYS A 67 8.28 -12.02 10.90
CA LYS A 67 7.17 -11.66 11.79
C LYS A 67 5.78 -12.03 11.25
N LEU A 68 5.67 -12.27 9.94
CA LEU A 68 4.42 -12.66 9.26
C LEU A 68 4.34 -14.16 8.97
N GLU A 69 5.22 -14.99 9.52
CA GLU A 69 5.22 -16.44 9.30
C GLU A 69 3.89 -17.14 9.68
N PHE A 70 3.10 -16.57 10.60
CA PHE A 70 1.79 -17.10 10.97
C PHE A 70 0.78 -17.12 9.80
N ILE A 71 1.04 -16.40 8.72
CA ILE A 71 0.22 -16.39 7.50
C ILE A 71 0.96 -16.95 6.29
N LYS A 72 2.00 -17.78 6.50
CA LYS A 72 2.90 -18.31 5.48
C LYS A 72 2.19 -18.90 4.25
N LYS A 73 1.02 -19.51 4.45
CA LYS A 73 0.24 -20.11 3.34
C LYS A 73 -0.28 -19.07 2.34
N ASP A 74 -0.55 -17.86 2.80
CA ASP A 74 -1.13 -16.78 2.02
C ASP A 74 -0.10 -15.70 1.68
N LEU A 75 1.15 -15.85 2.19
CA LEU A 75 2.22 -14.88 2.05
C LEU A 75 2.94 -15.05 0.71
N ILE A 76 3.05 -13.97 -0.03
CA ILE A 76 3.78 -13.89 -1.29
C ILE A 76 4.84 -12.80 -1.17
N ILE A 77 6.10 -13.16 -1.42
CA ILE A 77 7.19 -12.21 -1.51
C ILE A 77 7.34 -11.81 -2.97
N PHE A 78 7.24 -10.52 -3.24
CA PHE A 78 7.30 -9.98 -4.59
C PHE A 78 8.51 -9.06 -4.76
N GLU A 79 9.29 -9.26 -5.81
CA GLU A 79 10.44 -8.42 -6.12
C GLU A 79 9.98 -7.07 -6.66
N GLU A 80 10.14 -6.03 -5.86
CA GLU A 80 9.77 -4.67 -6.22
C GLU A 80 10.90 -3.94 -6.96
N ARG A 81 10.52 -3.02 -7.87
CA ARG A 81 11.47 -2.20 -8.62
C ARG A 81 11.05 -0.73 -8.57
N ASN A 82 11.90 0.09 -7.94
CA ASN A 82 11.75 1.56 -7.94
C ASN A 82 10.37 2.07 -7.49
N THR A 83 9.71 1.38 -6.56
CA THR A 83 8.35 1.73 -6.11
C THR A 83 8.28 3.12 -5.51
N THR A 84 9.27 3.53 -4.71
CA THR A 84 9.33 4.88 -4.11
C THR A 84 9.35 5.99 -5.17
N PHE A 85 10.10 5.81 -6.25
CA PHE A 85 10.13 6.79 -7.34
C PHE A 85 8.79 6.84 -8.09
N ARG A 86 8.21 5.68 -8.35
CA ARG A 86 6.92 5.53 -9.05
C ARG A 86 5.75 6.01 -8.20
N ALA A 87 5.87 5.95 -6.87
CA ALA A 87 4.82 6.40 -5.95
C ALA A 87 4.46 7.88 -6.12
N LYS A 88 5.42 8.75 -6.41
CA LYS A 88 5.14 10.16 -6.71
C LYS A 88 4.25 10.32 -7.94
N LYS A 89 4.56 9.62 -9.02
CA LYS A 89 3.75 9.65 -10.25
C LYS A 89 2.35 9.11 -9.96
N ARG A 90 2.25 7.95 -9.29
CA ARG A 90 0.99 7.31 -8.97
C ARG A 90 0.11 8.17 -8.04
N PHE A 91 0.73 8.91 -7.12
CA PHE A 91 0.04 9.89 -6.29
C PHE A 91 -0.77 10.89 -7.13
N PHE A 92 -0.17 11.48 -8.17
CA PHE A 92 -0.87 12.44 -9.01
C PHE A 92 -1.89 11.82 -9.96
N GLU A 93 -1.76 10.53 -10.29
CA GLU A 93 -2.80 9.79 -11.01
C GLU A 93 -4.04 9.56 -10.12
N LEU A 94 -3.83 9.27 -8.83
CA LEU A 94 -4.90 9.06 -7.86
C LEU A 94 -5.53 10.37 -7.38
N PHE A 95 -4.72 11.41 -7.25
CA PHE A 95 -5.10 12.73 -6.75
C PHE A 95 -4.72 13.83 -7.75
N PRO A 96 -5.46 13.97 -8.86
CA PRO A 96 -5.16 14.97 -9.88
C PRO A 96 -5.24 16.38 -9.31
N ILE A 97 -4.26 17.22 -9.67
CA ILE A 97 -4.27 18.64 -9.32
C ILE A 97 -5.21 19.35 -10.29
N SER A 98 -6.13 20.16 -9.76
CA SER A 98 -7.11 20.90 -10.55
C SER A 98 -7.12 22.40 -10.22
N GLY A 99 -7.66 23.21 -11.14
CA GLY A 99 -7.80 24.65 -10.99
C GLY A 99 -6.46 25.40 -10.99
N LEU A 100 -6.40 26.53 -10.28
CA LEU A 100 -5.20 27.38 -10.19
C LEU A 100 -3.99 26.69 -9.53
N LYS A 101 -4.22 25.60 -8.80
CA LYS A 101 -3.15 24.80 -8.18
C LYS A 101 -2.23 24.13 -9.20
N VAL A 102 -2.69 23.96 -10.44
CA VAL A 102 -1.87 23.43 -11.56
C VAL A 102 -0.64 24.30 -11.84
N LEU A 103 -0.71 25.59 -11.51
CA LEU A 103 0.38 26.57 -11.71
C LEU A 103 1.51 26.41 -10.68
N LEU A 104 1.29 25.67 -9.59
CA LEU A 104 2.30 25.43 -8.55
C LEU A 104 3.16 24.20 -8.91
N PRO A 105 4.45 24.20 -8.55
CA PRO A 105 5.30 23.02 -8.71
C PRO A 105 4.70 21.81 -7.99
N LYS A 106 4.71 20.65 -8.63
CA LYS A 106 4.13 19.39 -8.09
C LYS A 106 4.75 18.99 -6.75
N GLU A 107 5.99 19.34 -6.55
CA GLU A 107 6.76 19.08 -5.33
C GLU A 107 6.10 19.68 -4.09
N PHE A 108 5.45 20.84 -4.21
CA PHE A 108 4.71 21.47 -3.11
C PHE A 108 3.59 20.61 -2.52
N PHE A 109 3.02 19.72 -3.33
CA PHE A 109 1.91 18.85 -2.90
C PHE A 109 2.39 17.56 -2.22
N ILE A 110 3.68 17.22 -2.32
CA ILE A 110 4.25 15.96 -1.81
C ILE A 110 5.22 16.18 -0.65
N ILE A 111 5.68 17.40 -0.39
CA ILE A 111 6.80 17.72 0.52
C ILE A 111 6.71 17.00 1.89
N ASN A 112 5.52 16.81 2.45
CA ASN A 112 5.33 16.18 3.76
C ASN A 112 4.46 14.91 3.67
N LYS A 113 4.40 14.27 2.50
CA LYS A 113 3.55 13.09 2.30
C LYS A 113 4.35 11.81 2.46
N ASN A 114 3.82 10.91 3.26
CA ASN A 114 4.37 9.56 3.35
C ASN A 114 3.73 8.71 2.25
N LEU A 115 4.53 8.36 1.24
CA LEU A 115 4.08 7.63 0.05
C LEU A 115 4.15 6.11 0.21
N ASP A 116 4.47 5.60 1.40
CA ASP A 116 4.68 4.16 1.61
C ASP A 116 3.42 3.33 1.29
N ALA A 117 2.22 3.86 1.61
CA ALA A 117 0.98 3.21 1.23
C ALA A 117 0.78 3.15 -0.30
N ILE A 118 1.22 4.18 -1.03
CA ILE A 118 1.18 4.19 -2.49
C ILE A 118 2.22 3.22 -3.07
N SER A 119 3.40 3.11 -2.44
CA SER A 119 4.39 2.09 -2.80
C SER A 119 3.82 0.69 -2.62
N ALA A 120 3.11 0.43 -1.51
CA ALA A 120 2.41 -0.84 -1.30
C ALA A 120 1.34 -1.12 -2.39
N LEU A 121 0.63 -0.08 -2.84
CA LEU A 121 -0.31 -0.21 -3.96
C LEU A 121 0.40 -0.59 -5.26
N ILE A 122 1.53 0.05 -5.57
CA ILE A 122 2.32 -0.26 -6.78
C ILE A 122 2.81 -1.70 -6.76
N ILE A 123 3.26 -2.22 -5.61
CA ILE A 123 3.66 -3.62 -5.45
C ILE A 123 2.51 -4.55 -5.86
N LEU A 124 1.30 -4.26 -5.40
CA LEU A 124 0.11 -5.03 -5.76
C LEU A 124 -0.23 -4.92 -7.24
N GLU A 125 -0.19 -3.70 -7.78
CA GLU A 125 -0.47 -3.43 -9.20
C GLU A 125 0.51 -4.18 -10.11
N ASP A 126 1.79 -4.20 -9.75
CA ASP A 126 2.82 -4.96 -10.48
C ASP A 126 2.60 -6.47 -10.37
N TYR A 127 2.28 -6.97 -9.17
CA TYR A 127 1.99 -8.38 -8.95
C TYR A 127 0.78 -8.85 -9.77
N CYS A 128 -0.27 -8.05 -9.81
CA CYS A 128 -1.51 -8.38 -10.54
C CYS A 128 -1.44 -8.02 -12.03
N ASN A 129 -0.45 -7.25 -12.45
CA ASN A 129 -0.38 -6.60 -13.77
C ASN A 129 -1.68 -5.85 -14.10
N ASP A 130 -2.22 -5.11 -13.13
CA ASP A 130 -3.50 -4.41 -13.22
C ASP A 130 -3.47 -3.10 -12.41
N LYS A 131 -4.45 -2.23 -12.61
CA LYS A 131 -4.59 -0.96 -11.88
C LYS A 131 -5.80 -1.01 -10.97
N PHE A 132 -5.66 -0.38 -9.79
CA PHE A 132 -6.70 -0.29 -8.80
C PHE A 132 -7.10 1.17 -8.57
N TYR A 133 -8.36 1.37 -8.20
CA TYR A 133 -8.96 2.68 -7.99
C TYR A 133 -9.31 2.89 -6.53
N LEU A 134 -9.39 4.14 -6.10
CA LEU A 134 -9.84 4.44 -4.75
C LEU A 134 -11.34 4.13 -4.60
N SER A 135 -11.70 3.52 -3.49
CA SER A 135 -13.09 3.49 -3.06
C SER A 135 -13.57 4.90 -2.79
N LYS A 136 -14.84 5.19 -3.03
CA LYS A 136 -15.41 6.54 -2.82
C LYS A 136 -15.32 7.01 -1.36
N ASP A 137 -15.24 6.06 -0.44
CA ASP A 137 -15.22 6.30 1.01
C ASP A 137 -13.82 6.43 1.60
N ILE A 138 -12.77 6.28 0.77
CA ILE A 138 -11.39 6.48 1.24
C ILE A 138 -11.11 7.97 1.37
N ASP A 139 -10.92 8.40 2.61
CA ASP A 139 -10.39 9.74 2.89
C ASP A 139 -8.91 9.81 2.49
N ILE A 140 -8.56 10.87 1.78
CA ILE A 140 -7.17 11.23 1.44
C ILE A 140 -6.24 11.21 2.66
N LYS A 141 -6.76 11.54 3.85
CA LYS A 141 -6.03 11.49 5.12
C LYS A 141 -5.55 10.09 5.47
N THR A 142 -6.25 9.07 5.04
CA THR A 142 -5.88 7.65 5.28
C THR A 142 -4.63 7.25 4.49
N TRP A 143 -4.39 7.88 3.35
CA TRP A 143 -3.21 7.63 2.52
C TRP A 143 -1.96 8.35 2.99
N LEU A 144 -2.09 9.29 3.90
CA LEU A 144 -1.08 10.28 4.22
C LEU A 144 -0.72 10.34 5.72
N LYS A 145 -1.23 9.39 6.48
CA LYS A 145 -0.96 9.28 7.93
C LYS A 145 0.37 8.65 8.22
#